data_f61681e46e89a3400f4419d06812951c
#
_entry.id   f61681e46e89a3400f4419d06812951c
#
_cell.length_a   1.000
_cell.length_b   1.000
_cell.length_c   1.000
_cell.angle_alpha   90.00
_cell.angle_beta   90.00
_cell.angle_gamma   90.00
#
_symmetry.space_group_name_H-M   'P 1'
#
loop_
_entity.id
_entity.type
_entity.pdbx_description
1 polymer ?
#
loop_
_entity_poly.entity_id
_entity_poly.type
_entity_poly.pdbx_seq_one_letter_code
_entity_poly.pdbx_strand_id
1 'polypeptide(L)'
;MFSWRQKKCFKHICDLQECEKGKIVQIRGKVAEHRYLSILGIAVGQDIFVEKVIDTPRERIITIATSDIDITLDRTLTHNIQVEVPLVSS
;
A
#
# COMPACT_ATOMS: atom_id res chain seq x y z
N MET A 1 -12.16 -31.21 -9.64
CA MET A 1 -11.65 -29.97 -10.10
C MET A 1 -11.20 -29.09 -8.99
N PHE A 2 -10.03 -28.64 -9.06
CA PHE A 2 -9.60 -27.77 -8.04
C PHE A 2 -9.60 -26.37 -8.52
N SER A 3 -9.78 -25.47 -7.62
CA SER A 3 -9.81 -24.11 -8.01
C SER A 3 -8.40 -23.56 -7.99
N TRP A 4 -8.13 -22.80 -8.96
CA TRP A 4 -6.88 -22.14 -9.10
C TRP A 4 -6.94 -20.79 -8.45
N ARG A 5 -7.44 -20.75 -7.23
CA ARG A 5 -7.46 -19.47 -6.56
C ARG A 5 -6.06 -19.06 -6.26
N GLN A 6 -5.71 -17.91 -6.73
CA GLN A 6 -4.51 -17.29 -6.24
C GLN A 6 -4.75 -16.97 -4.80
N LYS A 7 -3.87 -17.44 -3.97
CA LYS A 7 -3.91 -17.02 -2.59
C LYS A 7 -3.49 -15.57 -2.52
N LYS A 8 -4.22 -14.81 -1.75
CA LYS A 8 -3.91 -13.40 -1.55
C LYS A 8 -3.76 -13.17 -0.08
N CYS A 9 -2.90 -12.26 0.28
CA CYS A 9 -2.81 -11.86 1.67
C CYS A 9 -3.00 -10.36 1.76
N PHE A 10 -3.44 -9.94 2.93
CA PHE A 10 -3.66 -8.53 3.19
C PHE A 10 -2.55 -8.02 4.07
N LYS A 11 -1.96 -6.92 3.67
CA LYS A 11 -0.90 -6.27 4.43
C LYS A 11 -1.16 -4.79 4.46
N HIS A 12 -0.57 -4.11 5.42
CA HIS A 12 -0.55 -2.65 5.40
C HIS A 12 0.62 -2.22 4.54
N ILE A 13 0.52 -1.04 3.92
CA ILE A 13 1.61 -0.56 3.08
C ILE A 13 2.92 -0.50 3.87
N CYS A 14 2.86 -0.16 5.16
CA CYS A 14 4.07 -0.08 5.96
C CYS A 14 4.81 -1.41 6.10
N ASP A 15 4.18 -2.52 5.76
CA ASP A 15 4.80 -3.84 5.82
C ASP A 15 5.35 -4.30 4.47
N LEU A 16 5.20 -3.50 3.44
CA LEU A 16 5.67 -3.88 2.11
C LEU A 16 7.14 -3.57 1.93
N GLN A 17 7.77 -4.33 1.07
CA GLN A 17 9.16 -4.13 0.69
C GLN A 17 9.24 -3.51 -0.70
N GLU A 18 10.43 -3.07 -1.08
CA GLU A 18 10.64 -2.51 -2.41
C GLU A 18 10.25 -3.53 -3.48
N CYS A 19 9.68 -3.03 -4.53
CA CYS A 19 9.22 -3.82 -5.69
C CYS A 19 7.98 -4.67 -5.45
N GLU A 20 7.37 -4.57 -4.28
CA GLU A 20 6.10 -5.24 -4.07
C GLU A 20 4.96 -4.44 -4.66
N LYS A 21 3.93 -5.15 -5.10
CA LYS A 21 2.73 -4.56 -5.67
C LYS A 21 1.53 -4.93 -4.82
N GLY A 22 0.50 -4.13 -4.89
CA GLY A 22 -0.73 -4.43 -4.19
C GLY A 22 -1.87 -3.58 -4.70
N LYS A 23 -3.08 -3.96 -4.30
CA LYS A 23 -4.28 -3.19 -4.59
C LYS A 23 -4.85 -2.69 -3.27
N ILE A 24 -5.13 -1.42 -3.19
CA ILE A 24 -5.69 -0.84 -1.97
C ILE A 24 -7.10 -1.36 -1.77
N VAL A 25 -7.33 -2.00 -0.62
CA VAL A 25 -8.65 -2.57 -0.30
C VAL A 25 -9.34 -1.84 0.83
N GLN A 26 -8.59 -1.16 1.68
CA GLN A 26 -9.19 -0.43 2.80
C GLN A 26 -8.27 0.69 3.25
N ILE A 27 -8.86 1.81 3.58
CA ILE A 27 -8.14 2.95 4.16
C ILE A 27 -8.80 3.25 5.48
N ARG A 28 -8.01 3.25 6.55
CA ARG A 28 -8.48 3.56 7.90
C ARG A 28 -7.94 4.91 8.33
N GLY A 29 -8.32 5.34 9.51
CA GLY A 29 -7.84 6.57 10.08
C GLY A 29 -8.94 7.60 10.21
N LYS A 30 -8.56 8.78 10.61
CA LYS A 30 -9.50 9.88 10.84
C LYS A 30 -9.95 10.48 9.53
N VAL A 31 -11.06 11.20 9.58
CA VAL A 31 -11.60 11.86 8.39
C VAL A 31 -10.57 12.75 7.72
N ALA A 32 -9.77 13.47 8.52
CA ALA A 32 -8.75 14.35 7.97
C ALA A 32 -7.69 13.58 7.20
N GLU A 33 -7.32 12.39 7.68
CA GLU A 33 -6.35 11.55 7.00
C GLU A 33 -6.91 11.00 5.70
N HIS A 34 -8.18 10.58 5.71
CA HIS A 34 -8.84 10.13 4.50
C HIS A 34 -8.90 11.23 3.46
N ARG A 35 -9.22 12.44 3.91
CA ARG A 35 -9.30 13.58 3.01
C ARG A 35 -7.94 13.90 2.41
N TYR A 36 -6.90 13.86 3.24
CA TYR A 36 -5.56 14.12 2.78
C TYR A 36 -5.14 13.12 1.70
N LEU A 37 -5.38 11.83 1.96
CA LEU A 37 -5.05 10.79 1.00
C LEU A 37 -5.84 10.94 -0.29
N SER A 38 -7.10 11.32 -0.19
CA SER A 38 -7.94 11.55 -1.36
C SER A 38 -7.39 12.70 -2.21
N ILE A 39 -6.94 13.76 -1.57
CA ILE A 39 -6.33 14.89 -2.28
C ILE A 39 -5.07 14.43 -3.01
N LEU A 40 -4.31 13.51 -2.43
CA LEU A 40 -3.12 12.97 -3.06
C LEU A 40 -3.45 11.99 -4.18
N GLY A 41 -4.72 11.64 -4.34
CA GLY A 41 -5.12 10.71 -5.38
C GLY A 41 -5.09 9.24 -4.96
N ILE A 42 -5.08 8.96 -3.67
CA ILE A 42 -5.07 7.59 -3.17
C ILE A 42 -6.48 7.17 -2.82
N ALA A 43 -6.92 6.05 -3.38
CA ALA A 43 -8.27 5.55 -3.20
C ALA A 43 -8.32 4.04 -3.21
N VAL A 44 -9.36 3.49 -2.58
CA VAL A 44 -9.61 2.05 -2.61
C VAL A 44 -9.80 1.61 -4.05
N GLY A 45 -9.23 0.46 -4.38
CA GLY A 45 -9.30 -0.10 -5.73
C GLY A 45 -8.10 0.22 -6.60
N GLN A 46 -7.22 1.07 -6.12
CA GLN A 46 -6.04 1.47 -6.87
C GLN A 46 -4.92 0.46 -6.74
N ASP A 47 -4.22 0.24 -7.84
CA ASP A 47 -3.00 -0.57 -7.81
C ASP A 47 -1.82 0.32 -7.44
N ILE A 48 -0.96 -0.20 -6.59
CA ILE A 48 0.24 0.51 -6.19
C ILE A 48 1.47 -0.36 -6.34
N PHE A 49 2.60 0.29 -6.48
CA PHE A 49 3.90 -0.36 -6.57
C PHE A 49 4.84 0.34 -5.61
N VAL A 50 5.56 -0.43 -4.78
CA VAL A 50 6.49 0.16 -3.82
C VAL A 50 7.81 0.42 -4.53
N GLU A 51 8.15 1.68 -4.72
CA GLU A 51 9.37 2.06 -5.40
C GLU A 51 10.56 2.12 -4.48
N LYS A 52 10.36 2.61 -3.26
CA LYS A 52 11.47 2.83 -2.35
C LYS A 52 11.00 2.73 -0.91
N VAL A 53 11.84 2.14 -0.08
CA VAL A 53 11.61 2.08 1.36
C VAL A 53 12.83 2.64 2.05
N ILE A 54 12.61 3.65 2.90
CA ILE A 54 13.66 4.20 3.75
C ILE A 54 13.28 3.84 5.17
N ASP A 55 14.10 3.00 5.80
CA ASP A 55 13.81 2.47 7.11
C ASP A 55 14.89 2.95 8.08
N THR A 56 14.51 3.79 9.01
CA THR A 56 15.41 4.30 10.04
C THR A 56 14.90 3.87 11.40
N PRO A 57 15.72 3.98 12.46
CA PRO A 57 15.23 3.63 13.79
C PRO A 57 14.00 4.40 14.25
N ARG A 58 13.78 5.58 13.68
CA ARG A 58 12.69 6.44 14.10
C ARG A 58 11.47 6.37 13.21
N GLU A 59 11.67 6.05 11.93
CA GLU A 59 10.53 6.06 11.02
C GLU A 59 10.79 5.20 9.81
N ARG A 60 9.72 4.89 9.13
CA ARG A 60 9.75 4.15 7.89
C ARG A 60 8.97 4.95 6.86
N ILE A 61 9.65 5.35 5.81
CA ILE A 61 9.09 6.18 4.75
C ILE A 61 9.03 5.34 3.48
N ILE A 62 7.87 5.32 2.86
CA ILE A 62 7.66 4.49 1.68
C ILE A 62 7.19 5.36 0.53
N THR A 63 7.87 5.22 -0.61
CA THR A 63 7.44 5.86 -1.84
C THR A 63 6.68 4.82 -2.66
N ILE A 64 5.44 5.12 -2.95
CA ILE A 64 4.62 4.27 -3.78
C ILE A 64 4.30 4.97 -5.08
N ALA A 65 4.17 4.17 -6.14
CA ALA A 65 3.76 4.65 -7.44
C ALA A 65 2.35 4.16 -7.72
N THR A 66 1.52 5.06 -8.21
CA THR A 66 0.24 4.69 -8.77
C THR A 66 0.34 4.85 -10.29
N SER A 67 -0.77 4.67 -11.00
CA SER A 67 -0.74 4.85 -12.46
C SER A 67 -0.41 6.27 -12.87
N ASP A 68 -0.63 7.24 -12.00
CA ASP A 68 -0.50 8.64 -12.35
C ASP A 68 0.64 9.37 -11.66
N ILE A 69 0.94 9.01 -10.42
CA ILE A 69 1.88 9.78 -9.60
C ILE A 69 2.68 8.89 -8.66
N ASP A 70 3.78 9.45 -8.17
CA ASP A 70 4.58 8.85 -7.11
C ASP A 70 4.35 9.64 -5.84
N ILE A 71 4.14 8.95 -4.74
CA ILE A 71 3.82 9.59 -3.46
C ILE A 71 4.69 9.00 -2.37
N THR A 72 5.24 9.85 -1.54
CA THR A 72 6.02 9.42 -0.38
C THR A 72 5.18 9.59 0.87
N LEU A 73 5.02 8.52 1.62
CA LEU A 73 4.18 8.50 2.81
C LEU A 73 4.96 8.01 4.01
N ASP A 74 4.65 8.59 5.17
CA ASP A 74 5.25 8.16 6.41
C ASP A 74 4.51 6.95 7.01
N ARG A 75 5.02 6.44 8.12
CA ARG A 75 4.44 5.25 8.74
C ARG A 75 3.00 5.47 9.19
N THR A 76 2.67 6.65 9.67
CA THR A 76 1.32 6.93 10.15
C THR A 76 0.31 6.70 9.05
N LEU A 77 0.60 7.20 7.86
CA LEU A 77 -0.32 7.04 6.74
C LEU A 77 -0.28 5.64 6.16
N THR A 78 0.92 5.07 5.99
CA THR A 78 1.03 3.74 5.39
C THR A 78 0.45 2.66 6.30
N HIS A 79 0.46 2.88 7.61
CA HIS A 79 -0.15 1.94 8.54
C HIS A 79 -1.67 1.89 8.39
N ASN A 80 -2.27 2.95 7.91
CA ASN A 80 -3.72 3.04 7.76
C ASN A 80 -4.23 2.50 6.42
N ILE A 81 -3.33 2.16 5.52
CA ILE A 81 -3.73 1.70 4.19
C ILE A 81 -3.47 0.21 4.06
N GLN A 82 -4.54 -0.55 3.89
CA GLN A 82 -4.45 -1.99 3.72
C GLN A 82 -4.50 -2.34 2.24
N VAL A 83 -3.62 -3.22 1.84
CA VAL A 83 -3.54 -3.66 0.46
C VAL A 83 -3.66 -5.16 0.36
N GLU A 84 -4.14 -5.62 -0.77
CA GLU A 84 -4.21 -7.02 -1.12
C GLU A 84 -3.00 -7.32 -1.99
N VAL A 85 -2.19 -8.27 -1.55
CA VAL A 85 -0.94 -8.62 -2.23
C VAL A 85 -1.06 -10.06 -2.71
N PRO A 86 -0.77 -10.33 -3.97
CA PRO A 86 -0.80 -11.72 -4.43
C PRO A 86 0.33 -12.51 -3.77
N LEU A 87 0.00 -13.71 -3.33
CA LEU A 87 1.02 -14.63 -2.88
C LEU A 87 1.57 -15.29 -4.11
N VAL A 88 2.77 -14.92 -4.45
CA VAL A 88 3.43 -15.50 -5.60
C VAL A 88 4.28 -16.63 -5.09
N SER A 89 3.93 -17.83 -5.48
CA SER A 89 4.83 -18.92 -5.26
C SER A 89 5.63 -19.06 -6.54
N SER A 90 6.83 -18.80 -6.45
CA SER A 90 7.70 -18.95 -7.61
C SER A 90 8.38 -20.30 -7.59
#